data_200715dc913ff0d367968e0888bc5890
#
_entry.id   200715dc913ff0d367968e0888bc5890
#
_cell.length_a   1.000
_cell.length_b   1.000
_cell.length_c   1.000
_cell.angle_alpha   90.00
_cell.angle_beta   90.00
_cell.angle_gamma   90.00
#
_symmetry.space_group_name_H-M   'P 1'
#
loop_
_entity.id
_entity.type
_entity.pdbx_description
1 polymer ?
#
loop_
_entity_poly.entity_id
_entity_poly.type
_entity_poly.pdbx_seq_one_letter_code
_entity_poly.pdbx_strand_id
1 'polypeptide(L)'
;MKRLSVILVSFLLYLPLSAQFKGTVYVDTDQSGLFNKGDKPLAGVMVTDGLNVVKTDKKGRFSLPGFDKTRFISITTPAGFETEQFYLSTKENRKSYDFILTESERTKAREHSFVQITDTEVTGGMGRWVTDLQQYVKNEKPAFLIHTGDICYEPGLTMHNQIVNAQTMDCPVYYCIGNHDLVKGSYGEELYESLYGPTWYSFDMGNVHYVVTPIDHGDHPTNYTQKDVYNWLKNDLAMMKKEQALILFNHDLFTASDTFVFKADKEHTLDLRAFNTKAKSTDTCTTTMSAIKTESIQSVPVHWIKAVSTILLLLSEK
;
A
#
# COMPACT_ATOMS: atom_id res chain seq x y z
N MET A 1 24.64 -67.49 8.75
CA MET A 1 23.48 -66.58 9.03
C MET A 1 23.73 -65.24 8.34
N LYS A 2 23.07 -65.03 7.21
CA LYS A 2 23.15 -63.71 6.46
C LYS A 2 22.14 -62.77 7.04
N ARG A 3 22.62 -61.64 7.56
CA ARG A 3 21.73 -60.52 8.04
C ARG A 3 21.23 -59.73 6.83
N LEU A 4 19.94 -59.77 6.61
CA LEU A 4 19.24 -58.95 5.61
C LEU A 4 19.01 -57.56 6.22
N SER A 5 19.74 -56.54 5.74
CA SER A 5 19.46 -55.12 6.13
C SER A 5 18.35 -54.60 5.27
N VAL A 6 17.20 -54.33 5.87
CA VAL A 6 16.07 -53.64 5.22
C VAL A 6 16.34 -52.15 5.28
N ILE A 7 16.62 -51.53 4.14
CA ILE A 7 16.69 -50.08 4.02
C ILE A 7 15.25 -49.53 3.85
N LEU A 8 14.73 -48.88 4.90
CA LEU A 8 13.46 -48.19 4.87
C LEU A 8 13.66 -46.83 4.15
N VAL A 9 13.30 -46.78 2.88
CA VAL A 9 13.28 -45.51 2.14
C VAL A 9 12.00 -44.77 2.51
N SER A 10 12.11 -43.77 3.38
CA SER A 10 11.01 -42.83 3.69
C SER A 10 10.75 -41.94 2.49
N PHE A 11 9.73 -42.22 1.71
CA PHE A 11 9.17 -41.29 0.74
C PHE A 11 8.46 -40.18 1.52
N LEU A 12 9.13 -39.04 1.66
CA LEU A 12 8.45 -37.78 2.03
C LEU A 12 7.51 -37.40 0.87
N LEU A 13 6.24 -37.70 1.03
CA LEU A 13 5.18 -37.18 0.18
C LEU A 13 5.18 -35.65 0.35
N TYR A 14 5.77 -34.93 -0.60
CA TYR A 14 5.51 -33.52 -0.80
C TYR A 14 4.05 -33.39 -1.25
N LEU A 15 3.14 -33.21 -0.29
CA LEU A 15 1.80 -32.74 -0.60
C LEU A 15 1.98 -31.30 -1.14
N PRO A 16 1.54 -31.00 -2.36
CA PRO A 16 1.54 -29.62 -2.81
C PRO A 16 0.67 -28.82 -1.83
N LEU A 17 1.24 -27.77 -1.24
CA LEU A 17 0.48 -26.84 -0.41
C LEU A 17 -0.64 -26.30 -1.30
N SER A 18 -1.87 -26.74 -1.04
CA SER A 18 -3.03 -26.27 -1.82
C SER A 18 -3.14 -24.77 -1.61
N ALA A 19 -3.22 -24.02 -2.70
CA ALA A 19 -3.40 -22.57 -2.60
C ALA A 19 -4.67 -22.27 -1.81
N GLN A 20 -4.52 -21.50 -0.75
CA GLN A 20 -5.62 -21.15 0.14
C GLN A 20 -6.47 -20.01 -0.46
N PHE A 21 -5.83 -19.06 -1.17
CA PHE A 21 -6.47 -17.91 -1.78
C PHE A 21 -6.25 -17.90 -3.29
N LYS A 22 -7.34 -17.68 -4.04
CA LYS A 22 -7.32 -17.62 -5.50
C LYS A 22 -8.31 -16.58 -5.99
N GLY A 23 -8.06 -16.02 -7.16
CA GLY A 23 -8.96 -15.05 -7.78
C GLY A 23 -8.51 -14.65 -9.16
N THR A 24 -9.18 -13.65 -9.70
CA THR A 24 -8.96 -13.10 -11.03
C THR A 24 -8.90 -11.57 -10.95
N VAL A 25 -7.99 -10.97 -11.71
CA VAL A 25 -7.94 -9.52 -11.93
C VAL A 25 -8.37 -9.25 -13.37
N TYR A 26 -9.31 -8.34 -13.57
CA TYR A 26 -9.84 -8.01 -14.87
C TYR A 26 -10.17 -6.53 -15.01
N VAL A 27 -10.23 -6.08 -16.25
CA VAL A 27 -10.64 -4.72 -16.62
C VAL A 27 -12.11 -4.74 -16.95
N ASP A 28 -12.91 -3.98 -16.22
CA ASP A 28 -14.32 -3.74 -16.46
C ASP A 28 -14.44 -2.78 -17.66
N THR A 29 -14.80 -3.33 -18.80
CA THR A 29 -14.84 -2.57 -20.05
C THR A 29 -16.16 -1.86 -20.29
N ASP A 30 -17.24 -2.28 -19.62
CA ASP A 30 -18.58 -1.69 -19.75
C ASP A 30 -19.02 -0.93 -18.49
N GLN A 31 -18.14 -0.85 -17.48
CA GLN A 31 -18.37 -0.17 -16.20
C GLN A 31 -19.59 -0.73 -15.45
N SER A 32 -19.82 -2.04 -15.59
CA SER A 32 -20.94 -2.73 -14.92
C SER A 32 -20.69 -3.02 -13.45
N GLY A 33 -19.42 -2.97 -13.02
CA GLY A 33 -18.98 -3.36 -11.67
C GLY A 33 -19.01 -4.87 -11.42
N LEU A 34 -19.30 -5.69 -12.43
CA LEU A 34 -19.42 -7.14 -12.33
C LEU A 34 -18.66 -7.81 -13.48
N PHE A 35 -17.95 -8.92 -13.15
CA PHE A 35 -17.28 -9.70 -14.20
C PHE A 35 -18.30 -10.27 -15.20
N ASN A 36 -18.13 -9.93 -16.46
CA ASN A 36 -19.00 -10.37 -17.54
C ASN A 36 -18.20 -10.73 -18.82
N LYS A 37 -18.92 -11.14 -19.88
CA LYS A 37 -18.30 -11.62 -21.13
C LYS A 37 -17.49 -10.55 -21.87
N GLY A 38 -17.73 -9.26 -21.63
CA GLY A 38 -17.02 -8.14 -22.27
C GLY A 38 -15.70 -7.81 -21.62
N ASP A 39 -15.50 -8.22 -20.36
CA ASP A 39 -14.34 -7.86 -19.57
C ASP A 39 -13.07 -8.58 -20.02
N LYS A 40 -11.93 -7.91 -19.77
CA LYS A 40 -10.64 -8.40 -20.20
C LYS A 40 -9.81 -8.83 -18.98
N PRO A 41 -9.36 -10.09 -18.91
CA PRO A 41 -8.45 -10.51 -17.86
C PRO A 41 -7.14 -9.71 -17.95
N LEU A 42 -6.61 -9.26 -16.81
CA LEU A 42 -5.39 -8.48 -16.75
C LEU A 42 -4.23 -9.32 -16.21
N ALA A 43 -3.25 -9.60 -17.07
CA ALA A 43 -2.04 -10.35 -16.74
C ALA A 43 -0.97 -9.45 -16.13
N GLY A 44 -0.11 -10.03 -15.28
CA GLY A 44 1.07 -9.36 -14.73
C GLY A 44 0.79 -8.43 -13.54
N VAL A 45 -0.42 -8.39 -13.04
CA VAL A 45 -0.78 -7.65 -11.81
C VAL A 45 -0.17 -8.37 -10.61
N MET A 46 0.54 -7.65 -9.77
CA MET A 46 1.06 -8.17 -8.51
C MET A 46 -0.09 -8.32 -7.51
N VAL A 47 -0.14 -9.48 -6.85
CA VAL A 47 -1.14 -9.82 -5.83
C VAL A 47 -0.42 -10.39 -4.62
N THR A 48 -0.83 -9.97 -3.43
CA THR A 48 -0.20 -10.39 -2.18
C THR A 48 -1.22 -10.85 -1.13
N ASP A 49 -0.78 -11.75 -0.27
CA ASP A 49 -1.47 -12.16 0.97
C ASP A 49 -0.92 -11.45 2.22
N GLY A 50 -0.04 -10.46 2.03
CA GLY A 50 0.68 -9.74 3.08
C GLY A 50 2.10 -10.28 3.33
N LEU A 51 2.47 -11.40 2.71
CA LEU A 51 3.83 -11.97 2.73
C LEU A 51 4.27 -12.39 1.33
N ASN A 52 3.51 -13.29 0.72
CA ASN A 52 3.80 -13.80 -0.62
C ASN A 52 3.31 -12.81 -1.67
N VAL A 53 4.08 -12.63 -2.74
CA VAL A 53 3.72 -11.78 -3.89
C VAL A 53 3.81 -12.62 -5.16
N VAL A 54 2.74 -12.64 -5.94
CA VAL A 54 2.67 -13.36 -7.22
C VAL A 54 2.18 -12.41 -8.31
N LYS A 55 2.36 -12.78 -9.58
CA LYS A 55 1.75 -12.07 -10.72
C LYS A 55 0.62 -12.89 -11.32
N THR A 56 -0.43 -12.20 -11.76
CA THR A 56 -1.53 -12.84 -12.49
C THR A 56 -1.03 -13.45 -13.81
N ASP A 57 -1.62 -14.59 -14.17
CA ASP A 57 -1.34 -15.30 -15.43
C ASP A 57 -2.02 -14.59 -16.64
N LYS A 58 -1.85 -15.15 -17.85
CA LYS A 58 -2.46 -14.63 -19.09
C LYS A 58 -4.00 -14.58 -19.06
N LYS A 59 -4.62 -15.27 -18.11
CA LYS A 59 -6.07 -15.26 -17.89
C LYS A 59 -6.46 -14.41 -16.67
N GLY A 60 -5.56 -13.55 -16.20
CA GLY A 60 -5.76 -12.69 -15.04
C GLY A 60 -5.80 -13.42 -13.69
N ARG A 61 -5.52 -14.72 -13.64
CA ARG A 61 -5.69 -15.55 -12.44
C ARG A 61 -4.45 -15.56 -11.57
N PHE A 62 -4.68 -15.64 -10.28
CA PHE A 62 -3.62 -15.80 -9.29
C PHE A 62 -3.96 -16.88 -8.26
N SER A 63 -2.96 -17.27 -7.48
CA SER A 63 -3.07 -18.27 -6.43
C SER A 63 -2.00 -18.01 -5.39
N LEU A 64 -2.39 -17.87 -4.12
CA LEU A 64 -1.54 -17.56 -2.98
C LEU A 64 -1.69 -18.62 -1.88
N PRO A 65 -0.60 -19.00 -1.19
CA PRO A 65 -0.66 -20.01 -0.13
C PRO A 65 -1.29 -19.49 1.17
N GLY A 66 -1.23 -18.17 1.40
CA GLY A 66 -1.50 -17.58 2.70
C GLY A 66 -0.37 -17.82 3.71
N PHE A 67 -0.45 -17.16 4.85
CA PHE A 67 0.36 -17.39 6.03
C PHE A 67 -0.49 -17.09 7.28
N ASP A 68 0.03 -17.35 8.47
CA ASP A 68 -0.70 -17.28 9.74
C ASP A 68 -1.30 -15.89 10.06
N LYS A 69 -0.73 -14.82 9.48
CA LYS A 69 -1.22 -13.43 9.65
C LYS A 69 -1.93 -12.86 8.42
N THR A 70 -2.33 -13.68 7.44
CA THR A 70 -3.06 -13.22 6.26
C THR A 70 -4.44 -12.69 6.66
N ARG A 71 -4.62 -11.38 6.60
CA ARG A 71 -5.89 -10.69 6.88
C ARG A 71 -6.55 -10.12 5.63
N PHE A 72 -5.74 -9.85 4.61
CA PHE A 72 -6.18 -9.31 3.33
C PHE A 72 -5.53 -10.04 2.17
N ILE A 73 -6.23 -10.08 1.06
CA ILE A 73 -5.65 -10.28 -0.26
C ILE A 73 -5.71 -8.92 -0.95
N SER A 74 -4.58 -8.43 -1.44
CA SER A 74 -4.51 -7.12 -2.09
C SER A 74 -3.72 -7.16 -3.39
N ILE A 75 -4.00 -6.20 -4.27
CA ILE A 75 -3.28 -6.01 -5.53
C ILE A 75 -2.41 -4.77 -5.45
N THR A 76 -1.26 -4.80 -6.12
CA THR A 76 -0.57 -3.59 -6.55
C THR A 76 -1.34 -3.04 -7.74
N THR A 77 -2.15 -2.01 -7.55
CA THR A 77 -2.89 -1.38 -8.65
C THR A 77 -1.89 -0.89 -9.69
N PRO A 78 -1.93 -1.42 -10.93
CA PRO A 78 -0.93 -1.07 -11.93
C PRO A 78 -1.17 0.31 -12.53
N ALA A 79 -0.11 0.99 -12.96
CA ALA A 79 -0.21 2.26 -13.67
C ALA A 79 -1.09 2.14 -14.92
N GLY A 80 -1.94 3.13 -15.15
CA GLY A 80 -2.95 3.15 -16.22
C GLY A 80 -4.29 2.58 -15.79
N PHE A 81 -4.44 2.18 -14.53
CA PHE A 81 -5.69 1.65 -13.99
C PHE A 81 -6.02 2.27 -12.63
N GLU A 82 -7.30 2.26 -12.29
CA GLU A 82 -7.84 2.58 -10.98
C GLU A 82 -8.77 1.46 -10.51
N THR A 83 -8.99 1.36 -9.20
CA THR A 83 -9.95 0.46 -8.58
C THR A 83 -10.55 1.15 -7.36
N GLU A 84 -11.82 0.91 -7.11
CA GLU A 84 -12.47 1.36 -5.86
C GLU A 84 -11.95 0.57 -4.65
N GLN A 85 -11.50 -0.67 -4.87
CA GLN A 85 -11.05 -1.54 -3.80
C GLN A 85 -9.86 -2.40 -4.24
N PHE A 86 -8.66 -2.04 -3.75
CA PHE A 86 -7.43 -2.78 -4.05
C PHE A 86 -7.15 -3.93 -3.07
N TYR A 87 -7.99 -4.14 -2.05
CA TYR A 87 -7.86 -5.21 -1.06
C TYR A 87 -9.21 -5.85 -0.74
N LEU A 88 -9.19 -7.12 -0.34
CA LEU A 88 -10.35 -7.87 0.11
C LEU A 88 -10.02 -8.58 1.42
N SER A 89 -10.87 -8.42 2.44
CA SER A 89 -10.68 -9.07 3.74
C SER A 89 -10.87 -10.58 3.66
N THR A 90 -9.98 -11.33 4.32
CA THR A 90 -10.10 -12.79 4.44
C THR A 90 -11.13 -13.23 5.47
N LYS A 91 -11.56 -12.33 6.36
CA LYS A 91 -12.64 -12.58 7.33
C LYS A 91 -13.97 -12.95 6.66
N GLU A 92 -14.20 -12.50 5.43
CA GLU A 92 -15.43 -12.79 4.68
C GLU A 92 -15.49 -14.19 4.04
N ASN A 93 -14.40 -14.96 4.14
CA ASN A 93 -14.29 -16.34 3.64
C ASN A 93 -14.82 -16.52 2.21
N ARG A 94 -14.37 -15.69 1.29
CA ARG A 94 -14.80 -15.68 -0.12
C ARG A 94 -14.33 -16.92 -0.87
N LYS A 95 -15.15 -17.39 -1.82
CA LYS A 95 -14.75 -18.48 -2.72
C LYS A 95 -13.69 -18.05 -3.74
N SER A 96 -13.69 -16.76 -4.10
CA SER A 96 -12.77 -16.11 -5.02
C SER A 96 -12.50 -14.67 -4.56
N TYR A 97 -11.27 -14.22 -4.73
CA TYR A 97 -10.84 -12.86 -4.46
C TYR A 97 -10.62 -12.14 -5.79
N ASP A 98 -11.72 -11.69 -6.40
CA ASP A 98 -11.68 -11.07 -7.71
C ASP A 98 -11.57 -9.55 -7.60
N PHE A 99 -10.71 -8.95 -8.45
CA PHE A 99 -10.46 -7.52 -8.48
C PHE A 99 -10.84 -6.92 -9.82
N ILE A 100 -11.55 -5.81 -9.74
CA ILE A 100 -12.08 -5.05 -10.86
C ILE A 100 -11.23 -3.78 -11.02
N LEU A 101 -10.75 -3.52 -12.24
CA LEU A 101 -10.02 -2.32 -12.57
C LEU A 101 -10.69 -1.59 -13.73
N THR A 102 -10.58 -0.27 -13.73
CA THR A 102 -10.96 0.60 -14.84
C THR A 102 -9.74 1.30 -15.41
N GLU A 103 -9.68 1.53 -16.71
CA GLU A 103 -8.58 2.28 -17.33
C GLU A 103 -8.58 3.73 -16.84
N SER A 104 -7.37 4.26 -16.56
CA SER A 104 -7.19 5.63 -16.06
C SER A 104 -6.00 6.32 -16.71
N GLU A 105 -6.25 7.40 -17.42
CA GLU A 105 -5.17 8.24 -17.96
C GLU A 105 -4.44 9.01 -16.86
N ARG A 106 -5.10 9.31 -15.74
CA ARG A 106 -4.49 9.96 -14.57
C ARG A 106 -3.32 9.17 -14.02
N THR A 107 -3.50 7.86 -13.82
CA THR A 107 -2.48 6.98 -13.23
C THR A 107 -1.44 6.49 -14.24
N LYS A 108 -1.68 6.71 -15.54
CA LYS A 108 -0.78 6.33 -16.63
C LYS A 108 0.32 7.36 -16.87
N ALA A 109 0.08 8.63 -16.56
CA ALA A 109 1.00 9.73 -16.85
C ALA A 109 2.34 9.53 -16.14
N ARG A 110 3.46 9.63 -16.88
CA ARG A 110 4.82 9.52 -16.32
C ARG A 110 5.15 10.71 -15.43
N GLU A 111 4.77 11.90 -15.86
CA GLU A 111 4.85 13.12 -15.05
C GLU A 111 3.53 13.30 -14.33
N HIS A 112 3.57 13.32 -13.01
CA HIS A 112 2.40 13.48 -12.18
C HIS A 112 2.77 14.10 -10.84
N SER A 113 1.79 14.69 -10.19
CA SER A 113 1.90 15.19 -8.82
C SER A 113 1.05 14.33 -7.88
N PHE A 114 1.37 14.37 -6.61
CA PHE A 114 0.52 13.86 -5.55
C PHE A 114 0.47 14.84 -4.38
N VAL A 115 -0.59 14.74 -3.60
CA VAL A 115 -0.75 15.51 -2.36
C VAL A 115 -0.48 14.61 -1.19
N GLN A 116 0.37 15.06 -0.27
CA GLN A 116 0.60 14.40 1.01
C GLN A 116 0.04 15.26 2.13
N ILE A 117 -0.71 14.63 3.02
CA ILE A 117 -1.14 15.19 4.31
C ILE A 117 -0.71 14.25 5.43
N THR A 118 -0.57 14.78 6.63
CA THR A 118 -0.15 14.01 7.81
C THR A 118 -0.64 14.67 9.09
N ASP A 119 -0.67 13.94 10.20
CA ASP A 119 -0.93 14.48 11.54
C ASP A 119 -2.20 15.34 11.61
N THR A 120 -3.30 14.86 11.06
CA THR A 120 -4.56 15.62 11.07
C THR A 120 -5.19 15.66 12.47
N GLU A 121 -4.88 14.69 13.34
CA GLU A 121 -5.25 14.63 14.76
C GLU A 121 -6.72 15.05 15.00
N VAL A 122 -7.65 14.42 14.31
CA VAL A 122 -9.06 14.80 14.28
C VAL A 122 -9.73 14.49 15.63
N THR A 123 -9.82 15.48 16.50
CA THR A 123 -10.36 15.31 17.86
C THR A 123 -11.76 15.88 18.08
N GLY A 124 -12.29 16.70 17.20
CA GLY A 124 -13.54 17.44 17.52
C GLY A 124 -14.34 17.97 16.35
N GLY A 125 -14.32 17.29 15.23
CA GLY A 125 -15.07 17.71 14.04
C GLY A 125 -14.16 18.23 12.93
N MET A 126 -14.71 18.18 11.72
CA MET A 126 -13.95 18.51 10.52
C MET A 126 -13.96 20.02 10.33
N GLY A 127 -12.81 20.57 10.46
CA GLY A 127 -12.58 21.99 10.23
C GLY A 127 -12.68 22.36 8.74
N ARG A 128 -12.60 23.66 8.48
CA ARG A 128 -12.59 24.23 7.12
C ARG A 128 -11.49 23.62 6.21
N TRP A 129 -10.44 23.08 6.81
CA TRP A 129 -9.32 22.48 6.09
C TRP A 129 -9.74 21.38 5.09
N VAL A 130 -10.80 20.62 5.38
CA VAL A 130 -11.30 19.59 4.45
C VAL A 130 -11.79 20.21 3.15
N THR A 131 -12.61 21.28 3.27
CA THR A 131 -13.11 22.00 2.11
C THR A 131 -11.97 22.66 1.32
N ASP A 132 -10.98 23.21 2.02
CA ASP A 132 -9.81 23.82 1.40
C ASP A 132 -8.96 22.75 0.68
N LEU A 133 -8.78 21.57 1.29
CA LEU A 133 -8.10 20.43 0.68
C LEU A 133 -8.85 19.92 -0.56
N GLN A 134 -10.17 19.75 -0.48
CA GLN A 134 -11.01 19.35 -1.62
C GLN A 134 -10.89 20.35 -2.79
N GLN A 135 -10.95 21.64 -2.49
CA GLN A 135 -10.79 22.68 -3.51
C GLN A 135 -9.39 22.64 -4.13
N TYR A 136 -8.37 22.40 -3.31
CA TYR A 136 -7.00 22.28 -3.78
C TYR A 136 -6.83 21.07 -4.72
N VAL A 137 -7.26 19.89 -4.30
CA VAL A 137 -7.18 18.65 -5.10
C VAL A 137 -7.95 18.81 -6.41
N LYS A 138 -9.13 19.45 -6.38
CA LYS A 138 -9.92 19.74 -7.59
C LYS A 138 -9.18 20.65 -8.57
N ASN A 139 -8.43 21.63 -8.09
CA ASN A 139 -7.68 22.58 -8.93
C ASN A 139 -6.42 21.93 -9.51
N GLU A 140 -5.63 21.28 -8.66
CA GLU A 140 -4.32 20.72 -9.01
C GLU A 140 -4.41 19.36 -9.72
N LYS A 141 -5.52 18.64 -9.55
CA LYS A 141 -5.78 17.31 -10.15
C LYS A 141 -4.61 16.33 -9.98
N PRO A 142 -4.15 16.10 -8.73
CA PRO A 142 -3.05 15.17 -8.48
C PRO A 142 -3.42 13.76 -8.92
N ALA A 143 -2.40 12.92 -9.15
CA ALA A 143 -2.62 11.51 -9.44
C ALA A 143 -3.25 10.77 -8.26
N PHE A 144 -2.90 11.19 -7.04
CA PHE A 144 -3.47 10.65 -5.80
C PHE A 144 -3.23 11.61 -4.62
N LEU A 145 -3.95 11.34 -3.53
CA LEU A 145 -3.69 11.90 -2.20
C LEU A 145 -3.21 10.78 -1.29
N ILE A 146 -2.23 11.06 -0.43
CA ILE A 146 -1.81 10.14 0.62
C ILE A 146 -1.80 10.82 1.99
N HIS A 147 -2.35 10.12 2.98
CA HIS A 147 -2.23 10.49 4.38
C HIS A 147 -1.16 9.63 5.04
N THR A 148 -0.12 10.23 5.60
CA THR A 148 1.02 9.50 6.16
C THR A 148 0.95 9.26 7.67
N GLY A 149 -0.24 9.18 8.22
CA GLY A 149 -0.49 8.73 9.59
C GLY A 149 -0.82 9.83 10.59
N ASP A 150 -1.14 9.38 11.81
CA ASP A 150 -1.66 10.19 12.90
C ASP A 150 -2.95 10.92 12.53
N ILE A 151 -3.94 10.14 12.12
CA ILE A 151 -5.32 10.59 11.92
C ILE A 151 -5.97 10.84 13.28
N CYS A 152 -5.62 9.99 14.29
CA CYS A 152 -5.99 10.02 15.71
C CYS A 152 -7.48 10.24 15.99
N TYR A 153 -7.97 9.70 17.00
CA TYR A 153 -7.93 8.40 17.66
C TYR A 153 -9.12 7.59 17.14
N GLU A 154 -9.77 6.70 17.91
CA GLU A 154 -10.93 5.92 17.42
C GLU A 154 -12.02 6.78 16.73
N PRO A 155 -12.51 7.91 17.31
CA PRO A 155 -13.51 8.75 16.65
C PRO A 155 -12.96 9.44 15.40
N GLY A 156 -11.70 9.89 15.46
CA GLY A 156 -11.03 10.55 14.35
C GLY A 156 -10.86 9.64 13.15
N LEU A 157 -10.39 8.41 13.35
CA LEU A 157 -10.26 7.39 12.29
C LEU A 157 -11.60 7.19 11.55
N THR A 158 -12.69 6.96 12.30
CA THR A 158 -14.01 6.72 11.71
C THR A 158 -14.52 7.95 10.96
N MET A 159 -14.37 9.14 11.54
CA MET A 159 -14.81 10.39 10.92
C MET A 159 -14.01 10.71 9.66
N HIS A 160 -12.69 10.60 9.73
CA HIS A 160 -11.80 10.90 8.61
C HIS A 160 -12.08 10.03 7.39
N ASN A 161 -12.29 8.72 7.59
CA ASN A 161 -12.62 7.80 6.50
C ASN A 161 -13.90 8.18 5.75
N GLN A 162 -14.87 8.83 6.41
CA GLN A 162 -16.11 9.27 5.77
C GLN A 162 -15.95 10.50 4.88
N ILE A 163 -14.92 11.30 5.10
CA ILE A 163 -14.81 12.63 4.50
C ILE A 163 -13.53 12.88 3.71
N VAL A 164 -12.48 12.09 3.93
CA VAL A 164 -11.29 12.06 3.09
C VAL A 164 -11.20 10.65 2.49
N ASN A 165 -11.70 10.49 1.29
CA ASN A 165 -11.70 9.24 0.53
C ASN A 165 -11.74 9.54 -0.97
N ALA A 166 -11.63 8.53 -1.80
CA ALA A 166 -11.56 8.72 -3.26
C ALA A 166 -12.79 9.45 -3.84
N GLN A 167 -13.98 9.21 -3.28
CA GLN A 167 -15.21 9.85 -3.76
C GLN A 167 -15.28 11.33 -3.39
N THR A 168 -14.85 11.70 -2.18
CA THR A 168 -14.90 13.08 -1.70
C THR A 168 -13.76 13.93 -2.23
N MET A 169 -12.63 13.33 -2.59
CA MET A 169 -11.42 14.00 -3.09
C MET A 169 -11.29 13.98 -4.62
N ASP A 170 -12.15 13.23 -5.33
CA ASP A 170 -12.09 13.08 -6.78
C ASP A 170 -10.71 12.59 -7.30
N CYS A 171 -10.01 11.82 -6.48
CA CYS A 171 -8.77 11.14 -6.83
C CYS A 171 -8.55 9.93 -5.90
N PRO A 172 -7.71 8.94 -6.28
CA PRO A 172 -7.30 7.88 -5.37
C PRO A 172 -6.75 8.44 -4.06
N VAL A 173 -7.15 7.85 -2.93
CA VAL A 173 -6.68 8.22 -1.60
C VAL A 173 -6.06 7.00 -0.93
N TYR A 174 -4.83 7.16 -0.49
CA TYR A 174 -4.06 6.12 0.19
C TYR A 174 -3.74 6.54 1.63
N TYR A 175 -3.50 5.57 2.50
CA TYR A 175 -3.27 5.81 3.91
C TYR A 175 -2.07 5.03 4.43
N CYS A 176 -1.25 5.68 5.25
CA CYS A 176 -0.24 5.07 6.09
C CYS A 176 -0.71 5.15 7.55
N ILE A 177 -0.44 4.12 8.34
CA ILE A 177 -0.79 4.12 9.77
C ILE A 177 0.26 4.87 10.56
N GLY A 178 -0.18 5.76 11.48
CA GLY A 178 0.66 6.44 12.46
C GLY A 178 0.62 5.77 13.84
N ASN A 179 1.45 6.24 14.76
CA ASN A 179 1.57 5.65 16.10
C ASN A 179 0.30 5.85 16.96
N HIS A 180 -0.40 6.97 16.77
CA HIS A 180 -1.67 7.25 17.45
C HIS A 180 -2.89 6.65 16.75
N ASP A 181 -2.72 6.03 15.58
CA ASP A 181 -3.75 5.25 14.91
C ASP A 181 -3.78 3.79 15.37
N LEU A 182 -2.79 3.37 16.16
CA LEU A 182 -2.77 2.09 16.86
C LEU A 182 -3.62 2.19 18.12
N VAL A 183 -4.92 2.04 17.97
CA VAL A 183 -5.90 2.17 19.05
C VAL A 183 -6.21 0.83 19.69
N LYS A 184 -6.88 0.84 20.85
CA LYS A 184 -7.26 -0.40 21.56
C LYS A 184 -8.15 -1.31 20.71
N GLY A 185 -8.00 -2.62 20.91
CA GLY A 185 -8.73 -3.67 20.22
C GLY A 185 -8.14 -5.02 20.60
N SER A 186 -8.34 -6.04 19.78
CA SER A 186 -7.61 -7.31 19.90
C SER A 186 -6.12 -7.12 19.62
N TYR A 187 -5.80 -6.11 18.79
CA TYR A 187 -4.46 -5.62 18.44
C TYR A 187 -4.57 -4.16 17.96
N GLY A 188 -3.48 -3.42 18.00
CA GLY A 188 -3.49 -1.96 17.82
C GLY A 188 -4.09 -1.49 16.48
N GLU A 189 -3.78 -2.18 15.38
CA GLU A 189 -4.23 -1.82 14.04
C GLU A 189 -5.64 -2.34 13.67
N GLU A 190 -6.37 -3.01 14.58
CA GLU A 190 -7.64 -3.66 14.23
C GLU A 190 -8.69 -2.69 13.69
N LEU A 191 -8.88 -1.53 14.33
CA LEU A 191 -9.81 -0.52 13.85
C LEU A 191 -9.35 0.11 12.54
N TYR A 192 -8.08 0.48 12.45
CA TYR A 192 -7.50 1.02 11.22
C TYR A 192 -7.73 0.07 10.03
N GLU A 193 -7.40 -1.21 10.19
CA GLU A 193 -7.61 -2.21 9.14
C GLU A 193 -9.08 -2.37 8.72
N SER A 194 -10.00 -2.19 9.64
CA SER A 194 -11.43 -2.27 9.34
C SER A 194 -11.94 -1.10 8.50
N LEU A 195 -11.28 0.05 8.56
CA LEU A 195 -11.65 1.30 7.90
C LEU A 195 -10.84 1.56 6.62
N TYR A 196 -9.53 1.27 6.63
CA TYR A 196 -8.57 1.65 5.61
C TYR A 196 -7.90 0.46 4.91
N GLY A 197 -8.08 -0.77 5.42
CA GLY A 197 -7.49 -1.98 4.86
C GLY A 197 -6.07 -2.27 5.34
N PRO A 198 -5.23 -2.92 4.51
CA PRO A 198 -3.91 -3.38 4.93
C PRO A 198 -2.99 -2.23 5.30
N THR A 199 -2.17 -2.43 6.34
CA THR A 199 -1.22 -1.44 6.83
C THR A 199 0.06 -1.36 5.98
N TRP A 200 0.32 -2.35 5.12
CA TRP A 200 1.39 -2.30 4.10
C TRP A 200 0.89 -2.81 2.76
N TYR A 201 1.24 -2.11 1.71
CA TYR A 201 0.83 -2.39 0.33
C TYR A 201 1.63 -1.56 -0.66
N SER A 202 1.46 -1.82 -1.94
CA SER A 202 2.07 -1.06 -3.03
C SER A 202 1.07 -0.70 -4.13
N PHE A 203 1.41 0.30 -4.94
CA PHE A 203 0.66 0.71 -6.13
C PHE A 203 1.58 1.39 -7.13
N ASP A 204 1.21 1.39 -8.41
CA ASP A 204 2.00 1.99 -9.48
C ASP A 204 1.29 3.21 -10.07
N MET A 205 2.04 4.29 -10.31
CA MET A 205 1.60 5.45 -11.09
C MET A 205 2.69 5.81 -12.11
N GLY A 206 2.33 5.93 -13.38
CA GLY A 206 3.32 6.17 -14.44
C GLY A 206 4.45 5.15 -14.43
N ASN A 207 5.66 5.60 -14.16
CA ASN A 207 6.84 4.74 -14.04
C ASN A 207 7.39 4.70 -12.60
N VAL A 208 6.53 4.86 -11.63
CA VAL A 208 6.89 4.86 -10.20
C VAL A 208 6.15 3.73 -9.50
N HIS A 209 6.89 2.98 -8.71
CA HIS A 209 6.37 2.01 -7.75
C HIS A 209 6.33 2.69 -6.38
N TYR A 210 5.14 2.84 -5.83
CA TYR A 210 4.88 3.42 -4.53
C TYR A 210 4.64 2.32 -3.52
N VAL A 211 5.30 2.43 -2.38
CA VAL A 211 5.19 1.46 -1.28
C VAL A 211 4.79 2.18 -0.02
N VAL A 212 3.79 1.67 0.66
CA VAL A 212 3.39 2.08 2.01
C VAL A 212 3.82 1.01 2.99
N THR A 213 4.53 1.43 4.04
CA THR A 213 4.96 0.54 5.14
C THR A 213 4.49 1.09 6.47
N PRO A 214 4.11 0.24 7.44
CA PRO A 214 3.67 0.66 8.75
C PRO A 214 4.85 0.90 9.70
N ILE A 215 4.57 1.54 10.82
CA ILE A 215 5.39 1.51 12.03
C ILE A 215 4.98 0.29 12.88
N ASP A 216 5.84 -0.12 13.82
CA ASP A 216 5.59 -1.26 14.72
C ASP A 216 5.49 -0.86 16.20
N HIS A 217 5.39 0.42 16.48
CA HIS A 217 5.28 0.98 17.82
C HIS A 217 4.24 2.11 17.84
N GLY A 218 3.61 2.32 18.95
CA GLY A 218 2.57 3.34 19.15
C GLY A 218 1.80 3.11 20.44
N ASP A 219 0.58 3.63 20.50
CA ASP A 219 -0.23 3.60 21.70
C ASP A 219 -0.65 2.20 22.12
N HIS A 220 -0.80 1.27 21.16
CA HIS A 220 -1.09 -0.13 21.41
C HIS A 220 -0.19 -1.05 20.57
N PRO A 221 0.11 -2.25 21.05
CA PRO A 221 0.97 -3.19 20.34
C PRO A 221 0.33 -3.71 19.06
N THR A 222 1.14 -3.86 18.03
CA THR A 222 0.75 -4.41 16.72
C THR A 222 0.70 -5.94 16.74
N ASN A 223 -0.08 -6.53 15.83
CA ASN A 223 -0.07 -7.98 15.58
C ASN A 223 0.93 -8.39 14.49
N TYR A 224 1.70 -7.44 13.98
CA TYR A 224 2.79 -7.68 13.03
C TYR A 224 4.13 -7.23 13.65
N THR A 225 5.21 -7.65 13.02
CA THR A 225 6.57 -7.25 13.37
C THR A 225 7.24 -6.59 12.17
N GLN A 226 8.30 -5.80 12.39
CA GLN A 226 9.12 -5.27 11.29
C GLN A 226 9.70 -6.37 10.40
N LYS A 227 9.90 -7.58 10.93
CA LYS A 227 10.34 -8.74 10.14
C LYS A 227 9.27 -9.22 9.17
N ASP A 228 7.99 -9.18 9.54
CA ASP A 228 6.89 -9.52 8.64
C ASP A 228 6.86 -8.53 7.46
N VAL A 229 6.96 -7.23 7.77
CA VAL A 229 7.02 -6.14 6.78
C VAL A 229 8.26 -6.29 5.89
N TYR A 230 9.43 -6.57 6.46
CA TYR A 230 10.67 -6.82 5.71
C TYR A 230 10.50 -7.96 4.69
N ASN A 231 9.94 -9.08 5.12
CA ASN A 231 9.78 -10.25 4.27
C ASN A 231 8.84 -9.95 3.09
N TRP A 232 7.72 -9.28 3.36
CA TRP A 232 6.82 -8.81 2.31
C TRP A 232 7.50 -7.82 1.37
N LEU A 233 8.12 -6.76 1.90
CA LEU A 233 8.78 -5.71 1.13
C LEU A 233 9.84 -6.29 0.18
N LYS A 234 10.64 -7.24 0.67
CA LYS A 234 11.62 -7.95 -0.15
C LYS A 234 10.97 -8.69 -1.32
N ASN A 235 9.84 -9.36 -1.09
CA ASN A 235 9.11 -10.09 -2.11
C ASN A 235 8.44 -9.13 -3.12
N ASP A 236 7.90 -8.03 -2.65
CA ASP A 236 7.26 -7.00 -3.48
C ASP A 236 8.28 -6.33 -4.40
N LEU A 237 9.40 -5.84 -3.86
CA LEU A 237 10.46 -5.19 -4.63
C LEU A 237 11.16 -6.16 -5.62
N ALA A 238 11.19 -7.46 -5.34
CA ALA A 238 11.69 -8.46 -6.28
C ALA A 238 10.81 -8.60 -7.54
N MET A 239 9.54 -8.21 -7.46
CA MET A 239 8.59 -8.21 -8.58
C MET A 239 8.53 -6.88 -9.32
N MET A 240 9.08 -5.79 -8.76
CA MET A 240 9.14 -4.47 -9.36
C MET A 240 9.92 -4.51 -10.70
N LYS A 241 9.55 -3.68 -11.68
CA LYS A 241 10.30 -3.55 -12.92
C LYS A 241 11.57 -2.74 -12.67
N LYS A 242 12.66 -3.14 -13.34
CA LYS A 242 13.98 -2.52 -13.14
C LYS A 242 14.03 -1.03 -13.41
N GLU A 243 13.23 -0.57 -14.39
CA GLU A 243 13.16 0.82 -14.82
C GLU A 243 12.24 1.69 -13.97
N GLN A 244 11.41 1.11 -13.12
CA GLN A 244 10.55 1.89 -12.24
C GLN A 244 11.40 2.63 -11.18
N ALA A 245 11.00 3.84 -10.88
CA ALA A 245 11.46 4.53 -9.68
C ALA A 245 10.74 3.98 -8.46
N LEU A 246 11.37 4.02 -7.29
CA LEU A 246 10.77 3.61 -6.03
C LEU A 246 10.57 4.83 -5.12
N ILE A 247 9.38 4.97 -4.56
CA ILE A 247 9.06 5.93 -3.51
C ILE A 247 8.37 5.19 -2.37
N LEU A 248 8.84 5.42 -1.13
CA LEU A 248 8.26 4.82 0.05
C LEU A 248 7.59 5.89 0.93
N PHE A 249 6.45 5.48 1.50
CA PHE A 249 5.74 6.21 2.53
C PHE A 249 5.75 5.41 3.82
N ASN A 250 6.03 6.08 4.91
CA ASN A 250 5.96 5.56 6.27
C ASN A 250 5.69 6.74 7.19
N HIS A 251 5.03 6.52 8.32
CA HIS A 251 4.77 7.60 9.25
C HIS A 251 6.07 8.12 9.89
N ASP A 252 7.03 7.24 10.20
CA ASP A 252 8.28 7.58 10.85
C ASP A 252 9.51 7.13 10.05
N LEU A 253 10.70 7.54 10.46
CA LEU A 253 11.96 7.10 9.88
C LEU A 253 12.24 5.64 10.25
N PHE A 254 12.70 4.84 9.29
CA PHE A 254 13.09 3.45 9.56
C PHE A 254 14.29 3.35 10.51
N THR A 255 15.24 4.26 10.38
CA THR A 255 16.38 4.41 11.28
C THR A 255 16.79 5.88 11.35
N ALA A 256 17.23 6.33 12.52
CA ALA A 256 17.76 7.68 12.69
C ALA A 256 19.07 7.92 11.91
N SER A 257 19.79 6.86 11.52
CA SER A 257 21.11 6.94 10.90
C SER A 257 21.11 6.88 9.37
N ASP A 258 20.12 6.21 8.75
CA ASP A 258 20.02 6.12 7.28
C ASP A 258 18.57 5.86 6.86
N THR A 259 17.93 6.85 6.25
CA THR A 259 16.54 6.81 5.82
C THR A 259 16.28 5.85 4.64
N PHE A 260 17.32 5.44 3.91
CA PHE A 260 17.22 4.50 2.80
C PHE A 260 17.53 3.05 3.19
N VAL A 261 17.67 2.76 4.47
CA VAL A 261 17.88 1.39 4.96
C VAL A 261 16.68 0.97 5.78
N PHE A 262 15.92 -0.01 5.28
CA PHE A 262 14.92 -0.70 6.06
C PHE A 262 15.59 -1.76 6.91
N LYS A 263 15.44 -1.70 8.23
CA LYS A 263 16.07 -2.61 9.15
C LYS A 263 15.05 -3.16 10.15
N ALA A 264 14.69 -4.42 9.99
CA ALA A 264 13.86 -5.12 10.96
C ALA A 264 14.67 -5.62 12.16
N ASP A 265 15.87 -6.17 11.92
CA ASP A 265 16.84 -6.59 12.93
C ASP A 265 18.26 -6.63 12.33
N LYS A 266 19.22 -7.26 13.03
CA LYS A 266 20.62 -7.34 12.56
C LYS A 266 20.80 -8.14 11.28
N GLU A 267 19.94 -9.14 11.02
CA GLU A 267 20.04 -10.05 9.89
C GLU A 267 19.08 -9.63 8.74
N HIS A 268 18.02 -8.90 9.07
CA HIS A 268 16.97 -8.48 8.14
C HIS A 268 17.10 -6.98 7.84
N THR A 269 18.01 -6.67 6.92
CA THR A 269 18.29 -5.29 6.48
C THR A 269 18.20 -5.22 4.96
N LEU A 270 17.56 -4.17 4.45
CA LEU A 270 17.36 -3.93 3.03
C LEU A 270 17.82 -2.52 2.68
N ASP A 271 18.85 -2.41 1.83
CA ASP A 271 19.29 -1.13 1.27
C ASP A 271 18.43 -0.78 0.06
N LEU A 272 17.56 0.19 0.24
CA LEU A 272 16.58 0.61 -0.77
C LEU A 272 17.25 1.31 -1.98
N ARG A 273 18.49 1.77 -1.87
CA ARG A 273 19.26 2.36 -2.99
C ARG A 273 19.51 1.37 -4.12
N ALA A 274 19.43 0.07 -3.84
CA ALA A 274 19.52 -0.97 -4.86
C ALA A 274 18.32 -0.98 -5.84
N PHE A 275 17.22 -0.27 -5.54
CA PHE A 275 15.95 -0.32 -6.27
C PHE A 275 15.57 0.98 -6.98
N ASN A 276 16.54 1.79 -7.43
CA ASN A 276 16.27 3.10 -8.06
C ASN A 276 15.40 4.03 -7.19
N THR A 277 15.62 4.00 -5.89
CA THR A 277 14.84 4.78 -4.92
C THR A 277 15.08 6.27 -5.11
N LYS A 278 14.01 7.04 -5.24
CA LYS A 278 14.03 8.49 -5.47
C LYS A 278 13.70 9.27 -4.20
N ALA A 279 12.79 8.75 -3.39
CA ALA A 279 12.37 9.41 -2.15
C ALA A 279 11.89 8.41 -1.11
N LYS A 280 11.97 8.85 0.14
CA LYS A 280 11.21 8.36 1.27
C LYS A 280 10.52 9.56 1.91
N SER A 281 9.23 9.45 2.16
CA SER A 281 8.43 10.50 2.77
C SER A 281 7.83 10.03 4.09
N THR A 282 7.88 10.89 5.09
CA THR A 282 7.41 10.64 6.47
C THR A 282 6.51 11.78 6.95
N ASP A 283 6.03 11.68 8.19
CA ASP A 283 5.19 12.66 8.87
C ASP A 283 5.75 14.08 8.88
N THR A 284 7.04 14.23 9.10
CA THR A 284 7.71 15.54 9.22
C THR A 284 7.79 16.32 7.92
N CYS A 285 7.14 15.90 6.84
CA CYS A 285 7.33 16.44 5.48
C CYS A 285 8.80 16.54 5.06
N THR A 286 9.66 15.80 5.75
CA THR A 286 11.09 15.72 5.40
C THR A 286 11.23 14.73 4.27
N THR A 287 10.95 15.17 3.05
CA THR A 287 11.21 14.35 1.89
C THR A 287 12.69 14.46 1.54
N THR A 288 13.47 13.44 1.86
CA THR A 288 14.87 13.34 1.42
C THR A 288 14.86 12.92 -0.06
N MET A 289 15.23 13.85 -0.93
CA MET A 289 15.11 13.68 -2.38
C MET A 289 16.46 13.75 -3.08
N SER A 290 16.65 12.90 -4.08
CA SER A 290 17.76 13.01 -5.03
C SER A 290 17.41 13.75 -6.34
N ALA A 291 16.14 13.98 -6.66
CA ALA A 291 15.71 14.68 -7.88
C ALA A 291 14.19 15.00 -7.94
N ILE A 292 13.61 15.65 -6.93
CA ILE A 292 12.19 16.03 -6.95
C ILE A 292 12.08 17.53 -6.63
N LYS A 293 11.25 18.24 -7.43
CA LYS A 293 10.91 19.62 -7.11
C LYS A 293 9.74 19.60 -6.11
N THR A 294 9.98 20.08 -4.89
CA THR A 294 8.93 20.29 -3.89
C THR A 294 8.47 21.72 -3.96
N GLU A 295 7.19 21.95 -4.12
CA GLU A 295 6.56 23.23 -3.84
C GLU A 295 5.79 23.10 -2.54
N SER A 296 6.25 23.70 -1.46
CA SER A 296 5.51 23.76 -0.20
C SER A 296 4.45 24.83 -0.29
N ILE A 297 3.21 24.47 0.03
CA ILE A 297 2.11 25.43 0.07
C ILE A 297 2.09 26.07 1.45
N GLN A 298 2.63 27.28 1.55
CA GLN A 298 2.58 28.09 2.79
C GLN A 298 1.25 28.82 3.00
N SER A 299 0.25 28.66 2.13
CA SER A 299 -0.92 29.54 2.10
C SER A 299 -2.26 28.96 2.62
N VAL A 300 -2.28 27.73 3.10
CA VAL A 300 -3.46 27.21 3.79
C VAL A 300 -3.33 27.55 5.27
N PRO A 301 -4.23 28.36 5.86
CA PRO A 301 -4.20 28.63 7.30
C PRO A 301 -4.65 27.38 8.05
N VAL A 302 -3.71 26.51 8.35
CA VAL A 302 -3.96 25.18 8.88
C VAL A 302 -3.60 25.16 10.34
N HIS A 303 -4.55 25.46 11.22
CA HIS A 303 -4.37 25.26 12.65
C HIS A 303 -4.45 23.78 13.08
N TRP A 304 -4.71 22.84 12.14
CA TRP A 304 -5.07 21.45 12.46
C TRP A 304 -4.34 20.38 11.62
N ILE A 305 -3.63 20.77 10.57
CA ILE A 305 -2.78 19.86 9.78
C ILE A 305 -1.34 20.32 9.97
N LYS A 306 -0.48 19.46 10.50
CA LYS A 306 0.95 19.78 10.70
C LYS A 306 1.68 19.98 9.39
N ALA A 307 1.26 19.31 8.31
CA ALA A 307 1.84 19.53 7.00
C ALA A 307 0.94 19.13 5.83
N VAL A 308 0.90 19.96 4.81
CA VAL A 308 0.40 19.65 3.47
C VAL A 308 1.50 19.94 2.47
N SER A 309 1.85 18.96 1.66
CA SER A 309 2.86 19.10 0.61
C SER A 309 2.33 18.61 -0.72
N THR A 310 2.59 19.37 -1.78
CA THR A 310 2.45 18.86 -3.14
C THR A 310 3.83 18.49 -3.66
N ILE A 311 3.94 17.28 -4.15
CA ILE A 311 5.17 16.76 -4.72
C ILE A 311 4.94 16.54 -6.20
N LEU A 312 5.61 17.35 -7.02
CA LEU A 312 5.65 17.19 -8.48
C LEU A 312 6.81 16.29 -8.86
N LEU A 313 6.49 15.14 -9.47
CA LEU A 313 7.48 14.21 -9.98
C LEU A 313 7.79 14.53 -11.43
N LEU A 314 8.99 15.06 -11.66
CA LEU A 314 9.60 15.21 -12.98
C LEU A 314 10.71 14.16 -13.11
N LEU A 315 10.39 13.02 -13.68
CA LEU A 315 11.39 12.00 -14.02
C LEU A 315 11.99 12.35 -15.38
N SER A 316 13.14 13.03 -15.39
CA SER A 316 13.88 13.28 -16.63
C SER A 316 14.37 11.97 -17.23
N GLU A 317 14.16 11.77 -18.52
CA GLU A 317 14.82 10.71 -19.28
C GLU A 317 16.34 10.93 -19.24
N LYS A 318 17.09 9.89 -18.85
CA LYS A 318 18.50 9.75 -19.12
C LYS A 318 18.71 8.70 -20.15
#